data_0f7b665819616cee098a7b7d93349646
#
_entry.id   0f7b665819616cee098a7b7d93349646
#
_cell.length_a   1.000
_cell.length_b   1.000
_cell.length_c   1.000
_cell.angle_alpha   90.00
_cell.angle_beta   90.00
_cell.angle_gamma   90.00
#
_symmetry.space_group_name_H-M   'P 1'
#
loop_
_entity.id
_entity.type
_entity.pdbx_description
1 polymer ?
#
loop_
_entity_poly.entity_id
_entity_poly.type
_entity_poly.pdbx_seq_one_letter_code
_entity_poly.pdbx_strand_id
1 'polypeptide(L)'
;MKIWIRLFAVLAALTAAPALAQLNLGASSGQLLEPEKAFQFSAHAVAPDAVQVDFKIANGYYMYRDKFHFALEAPPGAKLGKPELPAGITKKDEYFGEMVTYRKAVSIRIPVERPSPEATTLRLKVTSQGCADLGVCYTPMDSEATIRLVASESIGV
;
A
#
# COMPACT_ATOMS: atom_id res chain seq x y z
N MET A 1 -20.83 -11.86 -88.86
CA MET A 1 -20.52 -10.56 -88.25
C MET A 1 -20.39 -10.82 -86.71
N LYS A 2 -19.17 -10.70 -86.18
CA LYS A 2 -18.76 -11.26 -84.88
C LYS A 2 -18.91 -10.21 -83.77
N ILE A 3 -19.77 -10.50 -82.85
CA ILE A 3 -19.99 -9.65 -81.69
C ILE A 3 -19.06 -10.15 -80.52
N TRP A 4 -18.12 -9.32 -80.16
CA TRP A 4 -17.23 -9.59 -79.03
C TRP A 4 -17.82 -8.98 -77.79
N ILE A 5 -18.30 -9.82 -76.85
CA ILE A 5 -18.69 -9.44 -75.54
C ILE A 5 -17.47 -9.55 -74.63
N ARG A 6 -16.98 -8.42 -74.16
CA ARG A 6 -15.91 -8.39 -73.17
C ARG A 6 -16.57 -8.44 -71.77
N LEU A 7 -16.41 -9.56 -71.07
CA LEU A 7 -16.73 -9.73 -69.69
C LEU A 7 -15.67 -9.03 -68.84
N PHE A 8 -16.04 -7.94 -68.14
CA PHE A 8 -15.23 -7.39 -67.08
C PHE A 8 -15.56 -8.13 -65.78
N ALA A 9 -14.65 -9.01 -65.35
CA ALA A 9 -14.72 -9.62 -64.03
C ALA A 9 -14.13 -8.63 -63.05
N VAL A 10 -14.99 -8.00 -62.23
CA VAL A 10 -14.57 -7.20 -61.07
C VAL A 10 -14.26 -8.15 -59.92
N LEU A 11 -12.96 -8.34 -59.66
CA LEU A 11 -12.45 -9.10 -58.51
C LEU A 11 -12.47 -8.20 -57.27
N ALA A 12 -13.53 -8.29 -56.46
CA ALA A 12 -13.59 -7.64 -55.16
C ALA A 12 -12.73 -8.43 -54.15
N ALA A 13 -11.53 -7.93 -53.90
CA ALA A 13 -10.67 -8.46 -52.84
C ALA A 13 -11.24 -8.06 -51.49
N LEU A 14 -11.88 -9.00 -50.79
CA LEU A 14 -12.24 -8.85 -49.36
C LEU A 14 -10.93 -8.93 -48.56
N THR A 15 -10.43 -7.79 -48.11
CA THR A 15 -9.39 -7.72 -47.10
C THR A 15 -10.01 -7.98 -45.75
N ALA A 16 -10.01 -9.23 -45.28
CA ALA A 16 -10.31 -9.58 -43.89
C ALA A 16 -9.14 -9.10 -43.03
N ALA A 17 -9.33 -7.98 -42.33
CA ALA A 17 -8.43 -7.56 -41.30
C ALA A 17 -8.57 -8.54 -40.09
N PRO A 18 -7.47 -9.15 -39.62
CA PRO A 18 -7.54 -9.93 -38.39
C PRO A 18 -7.82 -8.97 -37.23
N ALA A 19 -9.02 -9.03 -36.66
CA ALA A 19 -9.31 -8.45 -35.36
C ALA A 19 -8.47 -9.24 -34.35
N LEU A 20 -7.30 -8.72 -34.01
CA LEU A 20 -6.58 -9.15 -32.83
C LEU A 20 -7.44 -8.76 -31.62
N ALA A 21 -8.31 -9.67 -31.22
CA ALA A 21 -8.93 -9.63 -29.91
C ALA A 21 -7.78 -9.66 -28.90
N GLN A 22 -7.43 -8.51 -28.37
CA GLN A 22 -6.59 -8.43 -27.16
C GLN A 22 -7.39 -9.09 -26.06
N LEU A 23 -7.14 -10.37 -25.86
CA LEU A 23 -7.53 -11.06 -24.65
C LEU A 23 -6.79 -10.33 -23.53
N ASN A 24 -7.49 -9.42 -22.90
CA ASN A 24 -7.05 -8.80 -21.66
C ASN A 24 -7.16 -9.87 -20.57
N LEU A 25 -6.19 -10.78 -20.54
CA LEU A 25 -5.98 -11.74 -19.48
C LEU A 25 -5.48 -11.01 -18.23
N GLY A 26 -6.30 -10.08 -17.77
CA GLY A 26 -6.20 -9.44 -16.44
C GLY A 26 -6.65 -10.38 -15.33
N ALA A 27 -6.46 -11.67 -15.49
CA ALA A 27 -6.48 -12.60 -14.39
C ALA A 27 -5.05 -12.71 -13.90
N SER A 28 -4.75 -12.09 -12.78
CA SER A 28 -3.54 -12.32 -12.00
C SER A 28 -3.45 -13.80 -11.64
N SER A 29 -2.93 -14.58 -12.57
CA SER A 29 -2.55 -15.96 -12.33
C SER A 29 -1.44 -15.98 -11.29
N GLY A 30 -1.79 -16.14 -10.00
CA GLY A 30 -0.89 -16.66 -8.97
C GLY A 30 0.43 -15.94 -8.69
N GLN A 31 0.71 -14.80 -9.35
CA GLN A 31 1.95 -14.08 -9.14
C GLN A 31 1.81 -13.15 -7.93
N LEU A 32 2.69 -13.36 -6.95
CA LEU A 32 2.79 -12.49 -5.78
C LEU A 32 3.12 -11.04 -6.22
N LEU A 33 2.47 -10.08 -5.59
CA LEU A 33 2.82 -8.68 -5.75
C LEU A 33 4.16 -8.38 -5.07
N GLU A 34 4.90 -7.43 -5.61
CA GLU A 34 6.04 -6.85 -4.88
C GLU A 34 5.55 -6.25 -3.56
N PRO A 35 6.37 -6.29 -2.49
CA PRO A 35 5.98 -5.83 -1.15
C PRO A 35 5.34 -4.44 -1.15
N GLU A 36 5.93 -3.49 -1.87
CA GLU A 36 5.47 -2.10 -1.94
C GLU A 36 4.13 -1.94 -2.68
N LYS A 37 3.76 -2.92 -3.50
CA LYS A 37 2.45 -2.98 -4.17
C LYS A 37 1.41 -3.69 -3.33
N ALA A 38 1.84 -4.72 -2.59
CA ALA A 38 0.98 -5.45 -1.68
C ALA A 38 0.60 -4.63 -0.45
N PHE A 39 1.55 -3.80 0.06
CA PHE A 39 1.43 -3.03 1.30
C PHE A 39 1.91 -1.59 1.08
N GLN A 40 1.02 -0.76 0.51
CA GLN A 40 1.36 0.63 0.20
C GLN A 40 1.37 1.48 1.45
N PHE A 41 2.54 1.97 1.81
CA PHE A 41 2.80 2.78 2.99
C PHE A 41 2.65 4.28 2.71
N SER A 42 2.12 5.02 3.68
CA SER A 42 2.26 6.47 3.78
C SER A 42 2.23 6.91 5.24
N ALA A 43 2.85 8.07 5.54
CA ALA A 43 2.79 8.65 6.87
C ALA A 43 2.77 10.19 6.78
N HIS A 44 2.00 10.82 7.65
CA HIS A 44 1.81 12.27 7.67
C HIS A 44 1.44 12.79 9.06
N ALA A 45 1.61 14.08 9.27
CA ALA A 45 1.15 14.74 10.48
C ALA A 45 -0.37 14.88 10.48
N VAL A 46 -1.03 14.53 11.59
CA VAL A 46 -2.48 14.71 11.79
C VAL A 46 -2.80 15.71 12.90
N ALA A 47 -1.80 16.04 13.72
CA ALA A 47 -1.85 17.09 14.74
C ALA A 47 -0.43 17.62 14.97
N PRO A 48 -0.26 18.75 15.69
CA PRO A 48 1.07 19.26 16.05
C PRO A 48 1.90 18.24 16.83
N ASP A 49 1.28 17.33 17.52
CA ASP A 49 1.86 16.32 18.42
C ASP A 49 1.48 14.88 18.04
N ALA A 50 1.04 14.65 16.82
CA ALA A 50 0.67 13.30 16.36
C ALA A 50 0.94 13.10 14.88
N VAL A 51 1.38 11.89 14.55
CA VAL A 51 1.52 11.39 13.18
C VAL A 51 0.55 10.24 12.96
N GLN A 52 0.18 10.04 11.72
CA GLN A 52 -0.60 8.89 11.28
C GLN A 52 0.20 8.11 10.25
N VAL A 53 0.21 6.81 10.44
CA VAL A 53 0.76 5.82 9.53
C VAL A 53 -0.38 5.08 8.87
N ASP A 54 -0.40 5.03 7.56
CA ASP A 54 -1.42 4.35 6.78
C ASP A 54 -0.79 3.26 5.90
N PHE A 55 -1.44 2.11 5.86
CA PHE A 55 -1.17 1.09 4.86
C PHE A 55 -2.43 0.79 4.07
N LYS A 56 -2.31 0.80 2.74
CA LYS A 56 -3.29 0.17 1.85
C LYS A 56 -2.83 -1.23 1.54
N ILE A 57 -3.68 -2.20 1.82
CA ILE A 57 -3.37 -3.63 1.71
C ILE A 57 -4.11 -4.17 0.49
N ALA A 58 -3.38 -4.75 -0.45
CA ALA A 58 -3.96 -5.30 -1.66
C ALA A 58 -4.94 -6.44 -1.37
N ASN A 59 -5.89 -6.68 -2.27
CA ASN A 59 -6.81 -7.80 -2.15
C ASN A 59 -6.04 -9.13 -2.18
N GLY A 60 -6.39 -10.05 -1.28
CA GLY A 60 -5.68 -11.32 -1.13
C GLY A 60 -4.43 -11.22 -0.23
N TYR A 61 -4.26 -10.09 0.48
CA TYR A 61 -3.17 -9.87 1.43
C TYR A 61 -3.68 -9.43 2.80
N TYR A 62 -2.84 -9.58 3.81
CA TYR A 62 -3.10 -9.13 5.17
C TYR A 62 -1.80 -8.79 5.90
N MET A 63 -1.89 -7.95 6.91
CA MET A 63 -0.75 -7.57 7.76
C MET A 63 -1.04 -7.98 9.22
N TYR A 64 0.01 -8.32 9.96
CA TYR A 64 -0.11 -8.69 11.36
C TYR A 64 -0.01 -7.46 12.26
N ARG A 65 -0.98 -7.31 13.17
CA ARG A 65 -1.01 -6.23 14.16
C ARG A 65 0.25 -6.18 15.03
N ASP A 66 0.67 -7.32 15.54
CA ASP A 66 1.75 -7.41 16.52
C ASP A 66 3.15 -7.37 15.86
N LYS A 67 3.19 -7.24 14.53
CA LYS A 67 4.44 -7.10 13.76
C LYS A 67 4.74 -5.65 13.36
N PHE A 68 3.92 -4.69 13.81
CA PHE A 68 4.25 -3.28 13.65
C PHE A 68 5.21 -2.83 14.74
N HIS A 69 6.35 -2.27 14.32
CA HIS A 69 7.32 -1.61 15.18
C HIS A 69 7.60 -0.21 14.64
N PHE A 70 7.68 0.75 15.54
CA PHE A 70 7.87 2.15 15.19
C PHE A 70 9.14 2.67 15.87
N ALA A 71 9.98 3.33 15.11
CA ALA A 71 11.19 3.96 15.60
C ALA A 71 11.30 5.40 15.08
N LEU A 72 11.82 6.29 15.93
CA LEU A 72 12.09 7.67 15.60
C LEU A 72 13.60 7.84 15.47
N GLU A 73 14.07 8.21 14.29
CA GLU A 73 15.50 8.39 14.05
C GLU A 73 15.95 9.85 14.28
N ALA A 74 15.03 10.81 14.32
CA ALA A 74 15.26 12.23 14.56
C ALA A 74 13.96 12.96 14.93
N PRO A 75 14.01 14.16 15.57
CA PRO A 75 15.18 14.80 16.16
C PRO A 75 15.51 14.28 17.56
N PRO A 76 16.70 14.62 18.12
CA PRO A 76 17.05 14.27 19.50
C PRO A 76 16.03 14.83 20.50
N GLY A 77 15.67 14.03 21.50
CA GLY A 77 14.71 14.42 22.55
C GLY A 77 13.23 14.23 22.20
N ALA A 78 12.87 14.02 20.94
CA ALA A 78 11.52 13.60 20.59
C ALA A 78 11.32 12.11 20.87
N LYS A 79 10.11 11.72 21.28
CA LYS A 79 9.73 10.32 21.56
C LYS A 79 8.39 10.01 20.95
N LEU A 80 8.21 8.74 20.57
CA LEU A 80 6.89 8.23 20.20
C LEU A 80 6.13 7.82 21.46
N GLY A 81 4.90 8.26 21.56
CA GLY A 81 3.94 7.75 22.52
C GLY A 81 3.44 6.37 22.10
N LYS A 82 2.44 5.86 22.82
CA LYS A 82 1.85 4.55 22.52
C LYS A 82 1.05 4.61 21.22
N PRO A 83 1.38 3.77 20.21
CA PRO A 83 0.59 3.69 18.98
C PRO A 83 -0.84 3.24 19.23
N GLU A 84 -1.81 3.91 18.61
CA GLU A 84 -3.23 3.59 18.66
C GLU A 84 -3.55 2.60 17.52
N LEU A 85 -3.37 1.32 17.79
CA LEU A 85 -3.66 0.24 16.85
C LEU A 85 -5.17 -0.04 16.86
N PRO A 86 -5.86 0.04 15.69
CA PRO A 86 -7.28 -0.25 15.63
C PRO A 86 -7.58 -1.72 15.93
N ALA A 87 -8.83 -2.04 16.18
CA ALA A 87 -9.29 -3.41 16.25
C ALA A 87 -9.04 -4.11 14.90
N GLY A 88 -8.53 -5.33 14.95
CA GLY A 88 -8.31 -6.15 13.77
C GLY A 88 -9.22 -7.39 13.79
N ILE A 89 -8.94 -8.32 12.89
CA ILE A 89 -9.64 -9.60 12.80
C ILE A 89 -8.70 -10.68 13.31
N THR A 90 -9.15 -11.46 14.30
CA THR A 90 -8.40 -12.62 14.79
C THR A 90 -8.42 -13.72 13.72
N LYS A 91 -7.25 -14.22 13.39
CA LYS A 91 -7.03 -15.31 12.44
C LYS A 91 -6.12 -16.35 13.07
N LYS A 92 -6.45 -17.62 12.91
CA LYS A 92 -5.50 -18.70 13.20
C LYS A 92 -4.54 -18.81 12.01
N ASP A 93 -3.29 -18.52 12.29
CA ASP A 93 -2.21 -18.51 11.30
C ASP A 93 -1.35 -19.76 11.45
N GLU A 94 -0.88 -20.32 10.33
CA GLU A 94 -0.07 -21.56 10.33
C GLU A 94 1.34 -21.33 10.87
N TYR A 95 1.87 -20.09 10.78
CA TYR A 95 3.23 -19.75 11.18
C TYR A 95 3.32 -19.21 12.61
N PHE A 96 2.31 -18.41 13.03
CA PHE A 96 2.35 -17.65 14.28
C PHE A 96 1.22 -18.00 15.26
N GLY A 97 0.33 -18.95 14.92
CA GLY A 97 -0.80 -19.31 15.74
C GLY A 97 -1.95 -18.32 15.66
N GLU A 98 -2.55 -17.95 16.79
CA GLU A 98 -3.67 -17.00 16.82
C GLU A 98 -3.14 -15.57 16.77
N MET A 99 -3.42 -14.87 15.69
CA MET A 99 -2.92 -13.52 15.39
C MET A 99 -4.05 -12.57 15.04
N VAL A 100 -3.89 -11.29 15.42
CA VAL A 100 -4.76 -10.22 14.95
C VAL A 100 -4.20 -9.66 13.64
N THR A 101 -5.06 -9.54 12.63
CA THR A 101 -4.67 -9.12 11.28
C THR A 101 -5.50 -7.94 10.78
N TYR A 102 -4.93 -7.21 9.84
CA TYR A 102 -5.58 -6.14 9.09
C TYR A 102 -5.68 -6.49 7.61
N ARG A 103 -6.78 -6.09 6.99
CA ARG A 103 -7.05 -6.25 5.56
C ARG A 103 -7.53 -4.93 4.96
N LYS A 104 -7.35 -4.76 3.66
CA LYS A 104 -7.74 -3.57 2.89
C LYS A 104 -6.98 -2.31 3.28
N ALA A 105 -7.08 -1.88 4.52
CA ALA A 105 -6.36 -0.72 5.03
C ALA A 105 -6.21 -0.80 6.55
N VAL A 106 -5.19 -0.12 7.06
CA VAL A 106 -5.02 0.17 8.49
C VAL A 106 -4.44 1.56 8.63
N SER A 107 -5.00 2.33 9.58
CA SER A 107 -4.52 3.65 9.98
C SER A 107 -4.14 3.60 11.45
N ILE A 108 -2.93 4.00 11.77
CA ILE A 108 -2.35 3.92 13.11
C ILE A 108 -1.92 5.34 13.51
N ARG A 109 -2.58 5.89 14.52
CA ARG A 109 -2.20 7.18 15.09
C ARG A 109 -1.11 6.97 16.14
N ILE A 110 -0.08 7.83 16.13
CA ILE A 110 1.03 7.74 17.05
C ILE A 110 1.25 9.14 17.65
N PRO A 111 1.02 9.33 18.96
CA PRO A 111 1.38 10.56 19.65
C PRO A 111 2.89 10.78 19.59
N VAL A 112 3.31 12.04 19.54
CA VAL A 112 4.71 12.44 19.54
C VAL A 112 4.97 13.42 20.68
N GLU A 113 5.81 13.02 21.62
CA GLU A 113 6.33 13.89 22.66
C GLU A 113 7.50 14.69 22.08
N ARG A 114 7.45 16.01 22.22
CA ARG A 114 8.46 16.93 21.70
C ARG A 114 9.09 17.77 22.80
N PRO A 115 10.40 18.02 22.75
CA PRO A 115 11.07 18.88 23.74
C PRO A 115 10.72 20.38 23.55
N SER A 116 10.24 20.78 22.38
CA SER A 116 9.89 22.16 22.05
C SER A 116 8.55 22.21 21.29
N PRO A 117 7.73 23.27 21.50
CA PRO A 117 6.50 23.50 20.74
C PRO A 117 6.77 23.97 19.31
N GLU A 118 7.99 24.30 18.94
CA GLU A 118 8.34 24.79 17.60
C GLU A 118 8.12 23.74 16.50
N ALA A 119 7.95 24.20 15.27
CA ALA A 119 7.86 23.30 14.12
C ALA A 119 9.11 22.42 14.03
N THR A 120 8.93 21.16 13.78
CA THR A 120 10.03 20.18 13.71
C THR A 120 9.80 19.16 12.61
N THR A 121 10.89 18.54 12.14
CA THR A 121 10.84 17.48 11.16
C THR A 121 11.23 16.16 11.82
N LEU A 122 10.39 15.16 11.65
CA LEU A 122 10.59 13.81 12.15
C LEU A 122 11.02 12.87 11.03
N ARG A 123 11.88 11.92 11.35
CA ARG A 123 12.15 10.77 10.51
C ARG A 123 11.63 9.53 11.22
N LEU A 124 10.54 8.99 10.69
CA LEU A 124 9.83 7.84 11.23
C LEU A 124 10.19 6.60 10.41
N LYS A 125 10.60 5.55 11.10
CA LYS A 125 10.80 4.22 10.54
C LYS A 125 9.71 3.29 11.07
N VAL A 126 9.09 2.52 10.17
CA VAL A 126 8.05 1.55 10.47
C VAL A 126 8.46 0.19 9.94
N THR A 127 8.66 -0.77 10.82
CA THR A 127 8.82 -2.17 10.44
C THR A 127 7.47 -2.86 10.50
N SER A 128 7.12 -3.61 9.47
CA SER A 128 5.84 -4.32 9.38
C SER A 128 6.01 -5.67 8.68
N GLN A 129 5.03 -6.56 8.83
CA GLN A 129 5.02 -7.84 8.15
C GLN A 129 3.61 -8.23 7.72
N GLY A 130 3.51 -8.80 6.53
CA GLY A 130 2.26 -9.29 5.97
C GLY A 130 2.47 -10.54 5.12
N CYS A 131 1.36 -11.17 4.74
CA CYS A 131 1.33 -12.37 3.94
C CYS A 131 0.27 -12.28 2.84
N ALA A 132 0.43 -13.10 1.81
CA ALA A 132 -0.60 -13.39 0.83
C ALA A 132 -1.50 -14.54 1.31
N ASP A 133 -2.78 -14.52 0.93
CA ASP A 133 -3.73 -15.62 1.21
C ASP A 133 -3.32 -16.94 0.56
N LEU A 134 -2.39 -16.89 -0.39
CA LEU A 134 -1.77 -18.07 -1.01
C LEU A 134 -0.80 -18.81 -0.08
N GLY A 135 -0.67 -18.37 1.18
CA GLY A 135 0.21 -19.01 2.17
C GLY A 135 1.67 -18.55 2.10
N VAL A 136 1.96 -17.42 1.45
CA VAL A 136 3.33 -16.89 1.35
C VAL A 136 3.45 -15.65 2.21
N CYS A 137 4.35 -15.67 3.19
CA CYS A 137 4.67 -14.52 4.03
C CYS A 137 5.91 -13.79 3.53
N TYR A 138 5.84 -12.47 3.55
CA TYR A 138 6.99 -11.61 3.27
C TYR A 138 7.92 -11.53 4.48
N THR A 139 9.19 -11.32 4.24
CA THR A 139 10.12 -10.94 5.31
C THR A 139 9.68 -9.60 5.92
N PRO A 140 10.02 -9.29 7.18
CA PRO A 140 9.76 -7.98 7.73
C PRO A 140 10.27 -6.87 6.81
N MET A 141 9.42 -5.86 6.58
CA MET A 141 9.66 -4.74 5.67
C MET A 141 9.83 -3.46 6.47
N ASP A 142 10.83 -2.67 6.09
CA ASP A 142 11.06 -1.34 6.65
C ASP A 142 10.54 -0.27 5.69
N SER A 143 9.76 0.65 6.21
CA SER A 143 9.25 1.83 5.51
C SER A 143 9.66 3.09 6.26
N GLU A 144 10.05 4.14 5.55
CA GLU A 144 10.51 5.39 6.16
C GLU A 144 9.72 6.57 5.63
N ALA A 145 9.47 7.55 6.49
CA ALA A 145 8.87 8.82 6.12
C ALA A 145 9.52 9.98 6.86
N THR A 146 9.70 11.08 6.14
CA THR A 146 10.05 12.37 6.71
C THR A 146 8.78 13.20 6.87
N ILE A 147 8.44 13.56 8.10
CA ILE A 147 7.18 14.22 8.45
C ILE A 147 7.47 15.54 9.13
N ARG A 148 6.85 16.62 8.66
CA ARG A 148 6.94 17.93 9.29
C ARG A 148 5.75 18.12 10.23
N LEU A 149 6.02 18.27 11.53
CA LEU A 149 5.07 18.74 12.51
C LEU A 149 5.07 20.27 12.54
N VAL A 150 3.89 20.85 12.53
CA VAL A 150 3.74 22.31 12.73
C VAL A 150 4.01 22.68 14.18
N ALA A 151 4.25 23.96 14.45
CA ALA A 151 4.33 24.46 15.82
C ALA A 151 3.02 24.17 16.57
N SER A 152 3.13 23.73 17.82
CA SER A 152 1.97 23.70 18.71
C SER A 152 1.82 25.09 19.31
N GLU A 153 0.63 25.70 19.17
CA GLU A 153 0.34 26.93 19.90
C GLU A 153 0.42 26.64 21.39
N SER A 154 1.32 27.29 22.08
CA SER A 154 1.28 27.35 23.54
C SER A 154 0.01 28.11 23.90
N ILE A 155 -1.02 27.41 24.38
CA ILE A 155 -2.14 28.04 25.04
C ILE A 155 -1.53 28.64 26.31
N GLY A 156 -1.17 29.92 26.20
CA GLY A 156 -0.75 30.68 27.36
C GLY A 156 -1.90 30.74 28.36
N VAL A 157 -1.70 30.12 29.50
CA VAL A 157 -2.53 30.27 30.68
C VAL A 157 -2.12 31.56 31.41
#